data_9179927fb11cade4626709e6b44cb852
#
_entry.id   9179927fb11cade4626709e6b44cb852
#
_cell.length_a   1.000
_cell.length_b   1.000
_cell.length_c   1.000
_cell.angle_alpha   90.00
_cell.angle_beta   90.00
_cell.angle_gamma   90.00
#
_symmetry.space_group_name_H-M   'P 1'
#
loop_
_entity.id
_entity.type
_entity.pdbx_description
1 polymer ?
#
loop_
_entity_poly.entity_id
_entity_poly.type
_entity_poly.pdbx_seq_one_letter_code
_entity_poly.pdbx_strand_id
1 'polypeptide(L)'
;SVCGTADKPINLVAESISTDGTDGVVLSGAGLTVIGSYWHVYGLYVKDSSGVGIQVSGNYNTIDMCTVNHAANSGVQISRNGGADNYAGIQGKLWPTGNLIKNCESFDNCDAGRNDADGFAAKLTCGEGNRFYGCISHNNIDDGWDLYAKSVSGIIGSVTIENCVAYDNGWLTTDDVTAAGYNYGEGNGFKLGGGYL
;
A
#
# COMPACT_ATOMS: atom_id res chain seq x y z
N SER A 1 15.98 5.93 12.33
CA SER A 1 15.76 4.75 11.47
C SER A 1 17.09 4.16 11.05
N VAL A 2 17.14 2.84 10.93
CA VAL A 2 18.28 2.14 10.37
C VAL A 2 18.13 2.17 8.85
N CYS A 3 19.21 2.55 8.13
CA CYS A 3 19.22 2.65 6.68
C CYS A 3 20.37 1.84 6.09
N GLY A 4 20.13 1.21 4.95
CA GLY A 4 21.17 0.69 4.07
C GLY A 4 21.76 1.78 3.17
N THR A 5 22.41 1.35 2.12
CA THR A 5 22.86 2.19 0.99
C THR A 5 22.54 1.49 -0.32
N ALA A 6 22.66 2.20 -1.44
CA ALA A 6 22.41 1.60 -2.76
C ALA A 6 23.23 0.33 -3.01
N ASP A 7 24.49 0.32 -2.57
CA ASP A 7 25.40 -0.82 -2.75
C ASP A 7 25.28 -1.89 -1.63
N LYS A 8 24.66 -1.55 -0.51
CA LYS A 8 24.49 -2.41 0.66
C LYS A 8 23.11 -2.24 1.27
N PRO A 9 22.05 -2.72 0.62
CA PRO A 9 20.70 -2.69 1.19
C PRO A 9 20.62 -3.57 2.44
N ILE A 10 19.66 -3.25 3.30
CA ILE A 10 19.30 -4.11 4.41
C ILE A 10 18.21 -5.06 3.92
N ASN A 11 18.39 -6.35 4.12
CA ASN A 11 17.44 -7.35 3.64
C ASN A 11 16.64 -7.93 4.80
N LEU A 12 15.32 -7.95 4.63
CA LEU A 12 14.35 -8.69 5.43
C LEU A 12 13.71 -9.72 4.50
N VAL A 13 14.13 -10.96 4.60
CA VAL A 13 13.76 -12.02 3.65
C VAL A 13 13.05 -13.14 4.39
N ALA A 14 11.87 -13.51 3.92
CA ALA A 14 11.18 -14.68 4.43
C ALA A 14 11.95 -15.96 4.05
N GLU A 15 12.11 -16.87 4.99
CA GLU A 15 12.72 -18.18 4.75
C GLU A 15 11.85 -19.02 3.81
N SER A 16 10.52 -18.87 3.92
CA SER A 16 9.53 -19.47 3.02
C SER A 16 8.39 -18.49 2.76
N ILE A 17 7.88 -18.49 1.54
CA ILE A 17 6.77 -17.64 1.12
C ILE A 17 5.46 -18.37 1.39
N SER A 18 4.53 -17.69 2.07
CA SER A 18 3.17 -18.18 2.21
C SER A 18 2.32 -17.78 0.99
N THR A 19 1.42 -18.65 0.59
CA THR A 19 0.44 -18.37 -0.47
C THR A 19 -0.98 -18.13 0.05
N ASP A 20 -1.27 -18.54 1.29
CA ASP A 20 -2.60 -18.46 1.88
C ASP A 20 -2.62 -17.91 3.33
N GLY A 21 -1.44 -17.54 3.85
CA GLY A 21 -1.29 -17.01 5.20
C GLY A 21 -1.40 -18.04 6.31
N THR A 22 -1.26 -19.34 6.00
CA THR A 22 -1.31 -20.44 7.00
C THR A 22 0.06 -21.05 7.30
N ASP A 23 1.00 -20.91 6.37
CA ASP A 23 2.39 -21.37 6.50
C ASP A 23 3.37 -20.26 6.11
N GLY A 24 4.67 -20.57 6.09
CA GLY A 24 5.69 -19.58 5.73
C GLY A 24 5.86 -18.47 6.78
N VAL A 25 6.35 -17.31 6.35
CA VAL A 25 6.57 -16.17 7.25
C VAL A 25 5.36 -15.23 7.19
N VAL A 26 4.54 -15.28 8.23
CA VAL A 26 3.30 -14.52 8.36
C VAL A 26 3.38 -13.51 9.49
N LEU A 27 3.06 -12.25 9.21
CA LEU A 27 2.76 -11.21 10.20
C LEU A 27 1.24 -11.13 10.33
N SER A 28 0.69 -11.52 11.49
CA SER A 28 -0.75 -11.47 11.76
C SER A 28 -1.09 -10.52 12.89
N GLY A 29 -2.14 -9.71 12.70
CA GLY A 29 -2.61 -8.73 13.69
C GLY A 29 -1.77 -7.44 13.76
N ALA A 30 -0.73 -7.32 12.95
CA ALA A 30 0.14 -6.15 12.91
C ALA A 30 0.62 -5.86 11.48
N GLY A 31 0.76 -4.58 11.15
CA GLY A 31 1.40 -4.15 9.90
C GLY A 31 2.90 -4.01 10.02
N LEU A 32 3.56 -3.89 8.87
CA LEU A 32 4.98 -3.57 8.75
C LEU A 32 5.16 -2.09 8.37
N THR A 33 5.97 -1.34 9.11
CA THR A 33 6.33 0.03 8.74
C THR A 33 7.82 0.14 8.41
N VAL A 34 8.14 0.48 7.16
CA VAL A 34 9.50 0.67 6.65
C VAL A 34 9.81 2.16 6.64
N ILE A 35 10.46 2.65 7.71
CA ILE A 35 10.84 4.09 7.87
C ILE A 35 12.26 4.34 7.33
N GLY A 36 13.11 3.36 7.36
CA GLY A 36 14.48 3.43 6.84
C GLY A 36 14.53 3.45 5.31
N SER A 37 15.70 3.76 4.77
CA SER A 37 15.93 3.74 3.33
C SER A 37 16.81 2.56 2.92
N TYR A 38 16.70 2.15 1.65
CA TYR A 38 17.43 1.03 1.07
C TYR A 38 17.19 -0.29 1.81
N TRP A 39 15.94 -0.59 2.12
CA TRP A 39 15.49 -1.90 2.57
C TRP A 39 14.98 -2.72 1.38
N HIS A 40 15.29 -4.00 1.41
CA HIS A 40 14.65 -5.00 0.56
C HIS A 40 13.86 -5.96 1.45
N VAL A 41 12.55 -5.88 1.36
CA VAL A 41 11.61 -6.76 2.07
C VAL A 41 11.09 -7.77 1.07
N TYR A 42 11.24 -9.06 1.36
CA TYR A 42 10.92 -10.11 0.41
C TYR A 42 10.09 -11.23 1.05
N GLY A 43 8.99 -11.59 0.40
CA GLY A 43 8.25 -12.83 0.63
C GLY A 43 7.38 -12.87 1.90
N LEU A 44 7.08 -11.74 2.51
CA LEU A 44 6.24 -11.70 3.71
C LEU A 44 4.75 -11.80 3.34
N TYR A 45 4.01 -12.54 4.17
CA TYR A 45 2.56 -12.49 4.19
C TYR A 45 2.10 -11.65 5.39
N VAL A 46 1.37 -10.56 5.15
CA VAL A 46 0.87 -9.64 6.19
C VAL A 46 -0.65 -9.72 6.21
N LYS A 47 -1.25 -10.06 7.35
CA LYS A 47 -2.69 -10.16 7.49
C LYS A 47 -3.24 -9.57 8.78
N ASP A 48 -4.51 -9.21 8.73
CA ASP A 48 -5.29 -8.76 9.89
C ASP A 48 -4.65 -7.54 10.58
N SER A 49 -3.98 -6.67 9.81
CA SER A 49 -3.40 -5.45 10.36
C SER A 49 -4.49 -4.49 10.82
N SER A 50 -4.32 -3.89 12.00
CA SER A 50 -5.24 -2.87 12.54
C SER A 50 -5.16 -1.51 11.85
N GLY A 51 -4.32 -1.36 10.85
CA GLY A 51 -4.13 -0.17 10.03
C GLY A 51 -3.61 -0.59 8.65
N VAL A 52 -2.70 0.18 8.07
CA VAL A 52 -2.02 -0.18 6.82
C VAL A 52 -1.25 -1.50 6.98
N GLY A 53 -1.35 -2.38 5.99
CA GLY A 53 -0.63 -3.65 6.01
C GLY A 53 0.89 -3.46 5.92
N ILE A 54 1.37 -2.87 4.82
CA ILE A 54 2.78 -2.49 4.66
C ILE A 54 2.85 -0.98 4.37
N GLN A 55 3.38 -0.22 5.32
CA GLN A 55 3.62 1.21 5.19
C GLN A 55 5.06 1.48 4.77
N VAL A 56 5.27 2.11 3.62
CA VAL A 56 6.60 2.51 3.12
C VAL A 56 6.75 4.01 3.28
N SER A 57 7.59 4.42 4.21
CA SER A 57 7.81 5.82 4.59
C SER A 57 9.25 6.29 4.43
N GLY A 58 10.16 5.39 4.08
CA GLY A 58 11.54 5.69 3.71
C GLY A 58 11.74 5.79 2.19
N ASN A 59 12.99 5.90 1.76
CA ASN A 59 13.35 6.10 0.37
C ASN A 59 14.10 4.89 -0.20
N TYR A 60 13.95 4.65 -1.51
CA TYR A 60 14.69 3.64 -2.25
C TYR A 60 14.57 2.24 -1.66
N ASN A 61 13.39 1.92 -1.12
CA ASN A 61 13.08 0.60 -0.61
C ASN A 61 12.49 -0.27 -1.72
N THR A 62 12.69 -1.56 -1.62
CA THR A 62 12.03 -2.56 -2.47
C THR A 62 11.16 -3.47 -1.60
N ILE A 63 9.88 -3.56 -1.92
CA ILE A 63 8.94 -4.55 -1.37
C ILE A 63 8.65 -5.53 -2.50
N ASP A 64 8.95 -6.79 -2.30
CA ASP A 64 8.99 -7.79 -3.36
C ASP A 64 8.32 -9.10 -2.93
N MET A 65 7.46 -9.66 -3.76
CA MET A 65 6.79 -10.94 -3.50
C MET A 65 6.04 -10.99 -2.16
N CYS A 66 5.53 -9.86 -1.69
CA CYS A 66 4.75 -9.79 -0.46
C CYS A 66 3.26 -9.86 -0.76
N THR A 67 2.53 -10.53 0.13
CA THR A 67 1.06 -10.58 0.09
C THR A 67 0.49 -9.84 1.29
N VAL A 68 -0.55 -9.04 1.07
CA VAL A 68 -1.26 -8.33 2.13
C VAL A 68 -2.75 -8.57 2.01
N ASN A 69 -3.40 -8.99 3.11
CA ASN A 69 -4.85 -9.06 3.14
C ASN A 69 -5.45 -8.71 4.51
N HIS A 70 -6.74 -8.38 4.51
CA HIS A 70 -7.51 -8.01 5.70
C HIS A 70 -6.86 -6.89 6.54
N ALA A 71 -6.18 -5.94 5.91
CA ALA A 71 -5.74 -4.74 6.60
C ALA A 71 -6.94 -3.79 6.83
N ALA A 72 -6.97 -3.14 7.99
CA ALA A 72 -8.02 -2.18 8.34
C ALA A 72 -7.80 -0.78 7.71
N ASN A 73 -6.98 -0.69 6.70
CA ASN A 73 -6.72 0.43 5.80
C ASN A 73 -6.08 -0.15 4.53
N SER A 74 -5.47 0.68 3.69
CA SER A 74 -4.82 0.19 2.46
C SER A 74 -3.81 -0.92 2.74
N GLY A 75 -3.75 -1.91 1.84
CA GLY A 75 -2.84 -3.04 1.99
C GLY A 75 -1.38 -2.60 1.97
N VAL A 76 -0.93 -1.96 0.88
CA VAL A 76 0.42 -1.39 0.77
C VAL A 76 0.32 0.11 0.48
N GLN A 77 0.89 0.93 1.35
CA GLN A 77 0.84 2.38 1.19
C GLN A 77 2.23 3.02 1.19
N ILE A 78 2.48 3.87 0.19
CA ILE A 78 3.64 4.76 0.15
C ILE A 78 3.18 6.15 0.59
N SER A 79 3.57 6.54 1.79
CA SER A 79 3.35 7.88 2.34
C SER A 79 4.27 8.12 3.53
N ARG A 80 4.48 9.38 3.92
CA ARG A 80 5.31 9.66 5.08
C ARG A 80 4.72 9.04 6.36
N ASN A 81 5.58 8.66 7.28
CA ASN A 81 5.16 8.26 8.61
C ASN A 81 4.70 9.48 9.41
N GLY A 82 3.55 9.38 10.09
CA GLY A 82 3.07 10.41 11.00
C GLY A 82 1.84 11.20 10.56
N GLY A 83 0.94 10.59 9.80
CA GLY A 83 -0.43 11.06 9.58
C GLY A 83 -0.58 12.32 8.73
N ALA A 84 -1.81 12.53 8.28
CA ALA A 84 -2.20 13.60 7.36
C ALA A 84 -2.12 15.01 7.95
N ASP A 85 -2.23 15.14 9.25
CA ASP A 85 -2.45 16.44 9.89
C ASP A 85 -1.17 17.28 10.08
N ASN A 86 -0.02 16.80 9.66
CA ASN A 86 1.26 17.45 9.91
C ASN A 86 1.98 17.89 8.62
N TYR A 87 1.24 18.37 7.64
CA TYR A 87 1.77 18.74 6.31
C TYR A 87 2.31 20.16 6.22
N ALA A 88 1.90 21.06 7.11
CA ALA A 88 2.27 22.47 7.04
C ALA A 88 3.80 22.65 7.12
N GLY A 89 4.39 23.18 6.07
CA GLY A 89 5.78 23.57 6.01
C GLY A 89 6.80 22.47 5.66
N ILE A 90 6.36 21.23 5.37
CA ILE A 90 7.26 20.12 5.01
C ILE A 90 6.94 19.48 3.65
N GLN A 91 6.15 20.14 2.85
CA GLN A 91 5.80 19.67 1.50
C GLN A 91 7.04 19.27 0.72
N GLY A 92 7.09 18.03 0.27
CA GLY A 92 8.13 17.45 -0.56
C GLY A 92 9.46 17.11 0.13
N LYS A 93 9.72 17.51 1.37
CA LYS A 93 11.05 17.33 1.99
C LYS A 93 11.27 15.98 2.68
N LEU A 94 10.22 15.32 3.12
CA LEU A 94 10.29 14.03 3.84
C LEU A 94 9.34 13.00 3.22
N TRP A 95 8.98 13.18 1.98
CA TRP A 95 8.09 12.29 1.28
C TRP A 95 8.85 11.10 0.71
N PRO A 96 8.38 9.87 0.93
CA PRO A 96 9.04 8.67 0.45
C PRO A 96 9.21 8.70 -1.07
N THR A 97 10.43 8.47 -1.53
CA THR A 97 10.87 8.67 -2.91
C THR A 97 11.60 7.44 -3.43
N GLY A 98 11.43 7.11 -4.71
CA GLY A 98 12.19 6.09 -5.40
C GLY A 98 11.97 4.66 -4.92
N ASN A 99 10.83 4.38 -4.27
CA ASN A 99 10.52 3.04 -3.80
C ASN A 99 9.96 2.17 -4.93
N LEU A 100 10.25 0.88 -4.89
CA LEU A 100 9.75 -0.13 -5.82
C LEU A 100 8.90 -1.15 -5.06
N ILE A 101 7.63 -1.24 -5.41
CA ILE A 101 6.73 -2.32 -4.98
C ILE A 101 6.57 -3.24 -6.17
N LYS A 102 6.98 -4.51 -6.05
CA LYS A 102 6.92 -5.42 -7.20
C LYS A 102 6.44 -6.82 -6.84
N ASN A 103 5.74 -7.42 -7.77
CA ASN A 103 5.25 -8.80 -7.67
C ASN A 103 4.45 -9.05 -6.37
N CYS A 104 3.80 -8.02 -5.86
CA CYS A 104 3.01 -8.08 -4.63
C CYS A 104 1.53 -8.28 -4.95
N GLU A 105 0.83 -8.90 -4.01
CA GLU A 105 -0.62 -9.06 -4.06
C GLU A 105 -1.26 -8.38 -2.86
N SER A 106 -2.40 -7.71 -3.10
CA SER A 106 -3.13 -7.02 -2.02
C SER A 106 -4.63 -7.18 -2.23
N PHE A 107 -5.32 -7.75 -1.24
CA PHE A 107 -6.74 -8.09 -1.34
C PHE A 107 -7.47 -8.13 0.01
N ASP A 108 -8.81 -8.05 -0.04
CA ASP A 108 -9.70 -8.09 1.12
C ASP A 108 -9.38 -7.06 2.20
N ASN A 109 -8.77 -5.93 1.84
CA ASN A 109 -8.52 -4.85 2.79
C ASN A 109 -9.80 -4.02 2.98
N CYS A 110 -10.10 -3.70 4.24
CA CYS A 110 -11.35 -3.02 4.58
C CYS A 110 -11.22 -2.18 5.84
N ASP A 111 -11.42 -0.87 5.70
CA ASP A 111 -11.59 0.03 6.84
C ASP A 111 -13.02 0.00 7.40
N ALA A 112 -13.20 0.51 8.61
CA ALA A 112 -14.50 0.53 9.27
C ALA A 112 -15.56 1.35 8.51
N GLY A 113 -15.12 2.36 7.76
CA GLY A 113 -15.98 3.20 6.92
C GLY A 113 -16.33 2.59 5.57
N ARG A 114 -15.63 1.54 5.17
CA ARG A 114 -15.77 0.87 3.87
C ARG A 114 -15.56 1.81 2.67
N ASN A 115 -14.60 2.72 2.75
CA ASN A 115 -14.39 3.73 1.72
C ASN A 115 -12.98 4.32 1.67
N ASP A 116 -11.98 3.64 2.23
CA ASP A 116 -10.62 4.22 2.36
C ASP A 116 -9.50 3.15 2.28
N ALA A 117 -9.87 1.86 2.25
CA ALA A 117 -8.92 0.75 2.20
C ALA A 117 -8.73 0.25 0.77
N ASP A 118 -7.62 0.68 0.18
CA ASP A 118 -7.18 0.29 -1.15
C ASP A 118 -6.29 -0.94 -1.13
N GLY A 119 -6.08 -1.56 -2.29
CA GLY A 119 -5.03 -2.57 -2.43
C GLY A 119 -3.64 -1.92 -2.31
N PHE A 120 -3.38 -0.94 -3.16
CA PHE A 120 -2.15 -0.17 -3.17
C PHE A 120 -2.44 1.33 -3.17
N ALA A 121 -1.70 2.09 -2.38
CA ALA A 121 -1.84 3.53 -2.32
C ALA A 121 -0.48 4.23 -2.42
N ALA A 122 -0.41 5.27 -3.25
CA ALA A 122 0.68 6.23 -3.26
C ALA A 122 0.04 7.60 -3.13
N LYS A 123 -0.36 7.97 -1.91
CA LYS A 123 -1.28 9.06 -1.67
C LYS A 123 -0.81 10.05 -0.62
N LEU A 124 -1.35 11.27 -0.69
CA LEU A 124 -1.18 12.39 0.23
C LEU A 124 0.26 12.93 0.27
N THR A 125 1.21 12.17 0.76
CA THR A 125 2.61 12.57 0.98
C THR A 125 3.56 11.60 0.30
N CYS A 126 3.34 11.37 -0.98
CA CYS A 126 4.15 10.51 -1.82
C CYS A 126 5.09 11.38 -2.66
N GLY A 127 6.39 11.12 -2.59
CA GLY A 127 7.43 11.81 -3.36
C GLY A 127 7.65 11.20 -4.76
N GLU A 128 8.69 11.68 -5.43
CA GLU A 128 8.98 11.36 -6.82
C GLU A 128 9.52 9.93 -7.02
N GLY A 129 9.24 9.36 -8.20
CA GLY A 129 9.89 8.15 -8.71
C GLY A 129 9.49 6.86 -8.02
N ASN A 130 8.38 6.82 -7.31
CA ASN A 130 7.83 5.58 -6.76
C ASN A 130 7.21 4.73 -7.88
N ARG A 131 7.36 3.42 -7.80
CA ARG A 131 6.94 2.51 -8.87
C ARG A 131 6.27 1.26 -8.31
N PHE A 132 5.17 0.86 -8.96
CA PHE A 132 4.53 -0.45 -8.82
C PHE A 132 4.78 -1.27 -10.09
N TYR A 133 5.21 -2.52 -9.95
CA TYR A 133 5.52 -3.38 -11.09
C TYR A 133 5.04 -4.82 -10.86
N GLY A 134 4.23 -5.36 -11.75
CA GLY A 134 3.78 -6.75 -11.69
C GLY A 134 2.90 -7.07 -10.48
N CYS A 135 2.23 -6.09 -9.89
CA CYS A 135 1.39 -6.25 -8.71
C CYS A 135 -0.06 -6.59 -9.09
N ILE A 136 -0.75 -7.27 -8.17
CA ILE A 136 -2.16 -7.66 -8.31
C ILE A 136 -2.95 -7.07 -7.16
N SER A 137 -4.05 -6.37 -7.47
CA SER A 137 -5.00 -5.81 -6.50
C SER A 137 -6.41 -6.28 -6.78
N HIS A 138 -7.05 -6.90 -5.80
CA HIS A 138 -8.43 -7.35 -5.99
C HIS A 138 -9.23 -7.40 -4.69
N ASN A 139 -10.54 -7.29 -4.80
CA ASN A 139 -11.46 -7.41 -3.67
C ASN A 139 -11.12 -6.50 -2.47
N ASN A 140 -10.51 -5.35 -2.72
CA ASN A 140 -10.39 -4.34 -1.67
C ASN A 140 -11.68 -3.53 -1.61
N ILE A 141 -12.04 -3.05 -0.41
CA ILE A 141 -13.34 -2.38 -0.24
C ILE A 141 -13.42 -1.07 -1.00
N ASP A 142 -12.31 -0.41 -1.26
CA ASP A 142 -12.29 0.84 -2.02
C ASP A 142 -11.59 0.62 -3.37
N ASP A 143 -10.43 1.17 -3.61
CA ASP A 143 -9.77 1.14 -4.91
C ASP A 143 -8.70 0.06 -5.04
N GLY A 144 -8.38 -0.35 -6.26
CA GLY A 144 -7.20 -1.19 -6.52
C GLY A 144 -5.92 -0.41 -6.30
N TRP A 145 -5.80 0.77 -6.93
CA TRP A 145 -4.76 1.77 -6.69
C TRP A 145 -5.39 3.12 -6.41
N ASP A 146 -4.91 3.82 -5.36
CA ASP A 146 -5.28 5.20 -5.06
C ASP A 146 -4.08 6.14 -5.06
N LEU A 147 -4.10 7.13 -5.97
CA LEU A 147 -3.10 8.19 -6.10
C LEU A 147 -3.68 9.54 -5.65
N TYR A 148 -4.33 9.56 -4.50
CA TYR A 148 -5.08 10.71 -4.01
C TYR A 148 -4.18 11.79 -3.39
N ALA A 149 -4.51 13.04 -3.67
CA ALA A 149 -3.88 14.20 -3.06
C ALA A 149 -4.93 15.12 -2.43
N LYS A 150 -4.55 15.88 -1.40
CA LYS A 150 -5.39 16.92 -0.74
C LYS A 150 -4.75 18.28 -0.91
N SER A 151 -5.56 19.34 -0.92
CA SER A 151 -5.04 20.72 -0.96
C SER A 151 -4.04 21.02 0.17
N VAL A 152 -4.25 20.45 1.34
CA VAL A 152 -3.35 20.59 2.51
C VAL A 152 -2.01 19.89 2.32
N SER A 153 -1.96 18.77 1.61
CA SER A 153 -0.71 18.04 1.31
C SER A 153 -0.03 18.55 0.04
N GLY A 154 -0.79 19.07 -0.90
CA GLY A 154 -0.30 19.46 -2.21
C GLY A 154 -0.21 18.29 -3.17
N ILE A 155 0.43 18.53 -4.32
CA ILE A 155 0.58 17.56 -5.41
C ILE A 155 1.56 16.46 -4.99
N ILE A 156 1.20 15.20 -5.19
CA ILE A 156 2.12 14.07 -5.02
C ILE A 156 3.15 14.03 -6.16
N GLY A 157 4.26 13.37 -5.90
CA GLY A 157 5.29 13.13 -6.92
C GLY A 157 4.84 12.16 -8.00
N SER A 158 5.64 12.03 -9.05
CA SER A 158 5.37 11.07 -10.14
C SER A 158 5.39 9.63 -9.65
N VAL A 159 4.39 8.87 -10.06
CA VAL A 159 4.27 7.43 -9.77
C VAL A 159 4.15 6.66 -11.09
N THR A 160 4.85 5.54 -11.18
CA THR A 160 4.78 4.64 -12.33
C THR A 160 4.07 3.34 -11.93
N ILE A 161 3.08 2.92 -12.70
CA ILE A 161 2.37 1.64 -12.53
C ILE A 161 2.53 0.86 -13.83
N GLU A 162 3.15 -0.32 -13.76
CA GLU A 162 3.49 -1.12 -14.95
C GLU A 162 3.19 -2.61 -14.71
N ASN A 163 2.63 -3.27 -15.71
CA ASN A 163 2.32 -4.70 -15.69
C ASN A 163 1.49 -5.12 -14.47
N CYS A 164 0.66 -4.22 -13.95
CA CYS A 164 -0.20 -4.44 -12.79
C CYS A 164 -1.62 -4.79 -13.23
N VAL A 165 -2.32 -5.52 -12.37
CA VAL A 165 -3.71 -5.95 -12.61
C VAL A 165 -4.58 -5.52 -11.44
N ALA A 166 -5.75 -4.92 -11.74
CA ALA A 166 -6.79 -4.62 -10.77
C ALA A 166 -8.12 -5.23 -11.23
N TYR A 167 -8.80 -5.95 -10.34
CA TYR A 167 -10.13 -6.52 -10.63
C TYR A 167 -10.94 -6.67 -9.33
N ASP A 168 -12.25 -6.69 -9.46
CA ASP A 168 -13.20 -6.97 -8.37
C ASP A 168 -12.99 -6.12 -7.11
N ASN A 169 -12.46 -4.88 -7.22
CA ASN A 169 -12.42 -3.94 -6.10
C ASN A 169 -13.80 -3.28 -5.92
N GLY A 170 -14.07 -2.74 -4.72
CA GLY A 170 -15.36 -2.22 -4.29
C GLY A 170 -16.16 -3.17 -3.40
N TRP A 171 -15.72 -4.42 -3.25
CA TRP A 171 -16.29 -5.44 -2.35
C TRP A 171 -15.25 -6.49 -1.98
N LEU A 172 -15.47 -7.15 -0.84
CA LEU A 172 -14.60 -8.21 -0.33
C LEU A 172 -15.01 -9.59 -0.90
N THR A 173 -14.09 -10.54 -0.89
CA THR A 173 -14.39 -11.93 -1.30
C THR A 173 -15.51 -12.57 -0.47
N THR A 174 -15.71 -12.12 0.78
CA THR A 174 -16.72 -12.63 1.72
C THR A 174 -18.04 -11.89 1.66
N ASP A 175 -18.15 -10.83 0.87
CA ASP A 175 -19.37 -10.02 0.81
C ASP A 175 -20.45 -10.66 -0.06
N ASP A 176 -21.69 -10.59 0.39
CA ASP A 176 -22.87 -10.88 -0.43
C ASP A 176 -23.29 -9.61 -1.20
N VAL A 177 -22.67 -9.41 -2.36
CA VAL A 177 -22.96 -8.26 -3.24
C VAL A 177 -24.38 -8.25 -3.80
N THR A 178 -25.14 -9.33 -3.64
CA THR A 178 -26.54 -9.42 -4.04
C THR A 178 -27.51 -8.98 -2.93
N ALA A 179 -27.00 -8.78 -1.73
CA ALA A 179 -27.81 -8.36 -0.59
C ALA A 179 -28.43 -6.97 -0.84
N ALA A 180 -29.70 -6.83 -0.50
CA ALA A 180 -30.39 -5.54 -0.62
C ALA A 180 -29.73 -4.50 0.30
N GLY A 181 -29.33 -3.36 -0.28
CA GLY A 181 -28.66 -2.29 0.45
C GLY A 181 -27.16 -2.53 0.69
N TYR A 182 -26.54 -3.47 -0.05
CA TYR A 182 -25.10 -3.66 -0.01
C TYR A 182 -24.36 -2.32 -0.26
N ASN A 183 -23.38 -2.02 0.59
CA ASN A 183 -22.59 -0.80 0.49
C ASN A 183 -21.26 -1.10 -0.22
N TYR A 184 -21.22 -0.79 -1.51
CA TYR A 184 -19.99 -0.84 -2.31
C TYR A 184 -19.07 0.32 -1.94
N GLY A 185 -17.76 0.08 -2.00
CA GLY A 185 -16.77 1.14 -2.09
C GLY A 185 -16.75 1.79 -3.48
N GLU A 186 -15.79 2.67 -3.76
CA GLU A 186 -15.68 3.32 -5.09
C GLU A 186 -15.37 2.31 -6.20
N GLY A 187 -14.51 1.31 -5.93
CA GLY A 187 -14.26 0.18 -6.80
C GLY A 187 -13.47 0.52 -8.06
N ASN A 188 -12.72 1.62 -8.06
CA ASN A 188 -11.86 1.91 -9.19
C ASN A 188 -10.72 0.90 -9.26
N GLY A 189 -10.40 0.40 -10.45
CA GLY A 189 -9.19 -0.39 -10.63
C GLY A 189 -7.94 0.47 -10.39
N PHE A 190 -7.91 1.66 -11.01
CA PHE A 190 -6.83 2.63 -10.89
C PHE A 190 -7.41 4.04 -10.76
N LYS A 191 -7.38 4.60 -9.56
CA LYS A 191 -7.75 5.99 -9.27
C LYS A 191 -6.50 6.87 -9.40
N LEU A 192 -6.38 7.55 -10.53
CA LEU A 192 -5.19 8.30 -10.91
C LEU A 192 -5.29 9.77 -10.50
N GLY A 193 -5.54 10.04 -9.24
CA GLY A 193 -5.66 11.37 -8.67
C GLY A 193 -7.01 11.61 -8.02
N GLY A 194 -7.22 12.82 -7.55
CA GLY A 194 -8.43 13.27 -6.88
C GLY A 194 -8.13 14.27 -5.76
N GLY A 195 -9.12 15.08 -5.39
CA GLY A 195 -9.06 16.00 -4.25
C GLY A 195 -8.22 17.26 -4.41
N TYR A 196 -7.20 17.24 -5.22
CA TYR A 196 -6.37 18.41 -5.51
C TYR A 196 -6.02 18.47 -7.01
N LEU A 197 -6.41 19.55 -7.66
CA LEU A 197 -6.11 19.90 -9.04
C LEU A 197 -5.33 21.21 -9.10
#